data_4ad1e08e539a0c22242e04d334ce2024
#
_entry.id   4ad1e08e539a0c22242e04d334ce2024
#
_cell.length_a   1.000
_cell.length_b   1.000
_cell.length_c   1.000
_cell.angle_alpha   90.00
_cell.angle_beta   90.00
_cell.angle_gamma   90.00
#
_symmetry.space_group_name_H-M   'P 1'
#
loop_
_entity.id
_entity.type
_entity.pdbx_description
1 polymer ?
#
loop_
_entity_poly.entity_id
_entity_poly.type
_entity_poly.pdbx_seq_one_letter_code
_entity_poly.pdbx_strand_id
1 'polypeptide(L)'
;MERPTALRQPTELFVTLVLATLLLPTPSQSCPRGLSVAIDIGHSRAAPGAISATGKTEYEFNKRFAEELMERSKASQLLKLVPLVTSGKDLDLLKRADLAAEKSSDIFLSIHHDHVNKKYLKVWEYNGRKLEYSDTFRGFSIFVWEQGRHFDESIALASLIGRRLTSSGVSPTMHHAEQIPGENRKLLSRDFGVYSAPFAVLRRARMPALLLEVGVIANRAEERMLEEAHYRYKIQDAVLVGFSEYCWKRQI
;
A
#
# COMPACT_ATOMS: atom_id res chain seq x y z
N MET A 1 -67.01 72.75 16.83
CA MET A 1 -67.37 71.47 16.19
C MET A 1 -66.19 70.99 15.38
N GLU A 2 -65.33 70.26 16.04
CA GLU A 2 -64.11 69.69 15.41
C GLU A 2 -64.27 68.20 15.28
N ARG A 3 -64.05 67.66 14.07
CA ARG A 3 -64.13 66.21 13.81
C ARG A 3 -62.74 65.60 14.14
N PRO A 4 -62.67 64.41 14.73
CA PRO A 4 -61.40 63.76 15.00
C PRO A 4 -60.86 63.08 13.73
N THR A 5 -59.62 63.31 13.48
CA THR A 5 -58.78 62.70 12.43
C THR A 5 -58.46 61.25 12.81
N ALA A 6 -58.81 60.35 11.89
CA ALA A 6 -58.49 58.93 12.04
C ALA A 6 -57.00 58.64 11.73
N LEU A 7 -56.29 58.09 12.71
CA LEU A 7 -54.94 57.55 12.57
C LEU A 7 -54.94 56.30 11.70
N ARG A 8 -54.25 56.34 10.57
CA ARG A 8 -53.91 55.15 9.76
C ARG A 8 -52.80 54.37 10.47
N GLN A 9 -53.05 53.09 10.76
CA GLN A 9 -52.03 52.14 11.19
C GLN A 9 -51.21 51.69 9.98
N PRO A 10 -49.86 51.53 10.10
CA PRO A 10 -49.04 50.95 9.05
C PRO A 10 -49.21 49.45 9.00
N THR A 11 -49.53 48.91 7.83
CA THR A 11 -49.52 47.49 7.52
C THR A 11 -48.07 47.01 7.44
N GLU A 12 -47.67 46.26 8.43
CA GLU A 12 -46.39 45.55 8.41
C GLU A 12 -46.42 44.42 7.40
N LEU A 13 -45.61 44.55 6.36
CA LEU A 13 -45.42 43.52 5.31
C LEU A 13 -44.37 42.52 5.82
N PHE A 14 -44.83 41.41 6.36
CA PHE A 14 -43.95 40.27 6.69
C PHE A 14 -43.43 39.63 5.41
N VAL A 15 -42.21 39.92 4.99
CA VAL A 15 -41.49 39.22 3.95
C VAL A 15 -40.92 37.94 4.54
N THR A 16 -41.62 36.82 4.32
CA THR A 16 -41.10 35.49 4.71
C THR A 16 -40.03 35.07 3.71
N LEU A 17 -38.76 35.22 4.11
CA LEU A 17 -37.63 34.75 3.33
C LEU A 17 -37.57 33.22 3.40
N VAL A 18 -38.08 32.53 2.40
CA VAL A 18 -37.95 31.08 2.25
C VAL A 18 -36.52 30.78 1.78
N LEU A 19 -35.64 30.40 2.72
CA LEU A 19 -34.30 29.93 2.44
C LEU A 19 -34.43 28.52 1.81
N ALA A 20 -34.50 28.44 0.50
CA ALA A 20 -34.40 27.18 -0.22
C ALA A 20 -32.97 26.67 -0.12
N THR A 21 -32.69 25.79 0.84
CA THR A 21 -31.45 25.03 0.89
C THR A 21 -31.40 24.10 -0.31
N LEU A 22 -30.67 24.48 -1.34
CA LEU A 22 -30.26 23.61 -2.43
C LEU A 22 -29.40 22.49 -1.83
N LEU A 23 -30.03 21.36 -1.54
CA LEU A 23 -29.32 20.09 -1.31
C LEU A 23 -28.68 19.69 -2.63
N LEU A 24 -27.46 20.21 -2.88
CA LEU A 24 -26.63 19.70 -3.95
C LEU A 24 -26.39 18.20 -3.63
N PRO A 25 -26.68 17.28 -4.56
CA PRO A 25 -26.32 15.89 -4.33
C PRO A 25 -24.82 15.82 -4.14
N THR A 26 -24.38 15.45 -2.94
CA THR A 26 -22.99 15.06 -2.72
C THR A 26 -22.73 13.91 -3.68
N PRO A 27 -21.70 13.98 -4.55
CA PRO A 27 -21.38 12.85 -5.40
C PRO A 27 -21.20 11.64 -4.49
N SER A 28 -22.03 10.63 -4.67
CA SER A 28 -21.94 9.36 -3.97
C SER A 28 -20.56 8.78 -4.35
N GLN A 29 -19.57 8.96 -3.48
CA GLN A 29 -18.26 8.36 -3.62
C GLN A 29 -18.37 6.85 -3.33
N SER A 30 -19.00 6.13 -4.22
CA SER A 30 -19.17 4.70 -4.11
C SER A 30 -18.23 4.00 -5.08
N CYS A 31 -17.54 2.96 -4.60
CA CYS A 31 -16.87 1.95 -5.41
C CYS A 31 -17.87 0.77 -5.52
N PRO A 32 -18.80 0.77 -6.49
CA PRO A 32 -20.07 0.00 -6.43
C PRO A 32 -19.87 -1.50 -6.40
N ARG A 33 -18.72 -2.00 -6.90
CA ARG A 33 -18.40 -3.44 -6.95
C ARG A 33 -17.33 -3.85 -5.93
N GLY A 34 -16.81 -2.88 -5.14
CA GLY A 34 -15.62 -3.11 -4.35
C GLY A 34 -14.38 -3.34 -5.23
N LEU A 35 -13.26 -3.63 -4.60
CA LEU A 35 -11.97 -3.88 -5.24
C LEU A 35 -11.44 -5.23 -4.78
N SER A 36 -11.21 -6.16 -5.71
CA SER A 36 -10.58 -7.45 -5.44
C SER A 36 -9.07 -7.33 -5.62
N VAL A 37 -8.31 -7.59 -4.54
CA VAL A 37 -6.84 -7.51 -4.53
C VAL A 37 -6.28 -8.90 -4.29
N ALA A 38 -5.55 -9.45 -5.27
CA ALA A 38 -4.78 -10.66 -5.10
C ALA A 38 -3.55 -10.38 -4.23
N ILE A 39 -3.42 -11.10 -3.13
CA ILE A 39 -2.29 -11.00 -2.21
C ILE A 39 -1.33 -12.14 -2.47
N ASP A 40 -0.15 -11.79 -2.96
CA ASP A 40 0.97 -12.68 -3.13
C ASP A 40 1.93 -12.53 -1.94
N ILE A 41 2.21 -13.64 -1.26
CA ILE A 41 3.22 -13.68 -0.21
C ILE A 41 4.55 -14.01 -0.87
N GLY A 42 5.47 -13.05 -0.88
CA GLY A 42 6.81 -13.24 -1.43
C GLY A 42 7.53 -14.43 -0.80
N HIS A 43 8.30 -15.15 -1.61
CA HIS A 43 9.05 -16.34 -1.18
C HIS A 43 8.15 -17.54 -0.79
N SER A 44 8.74 -18.52 -0.10
CA SER A 44 8.07 -19.73 0.39
C SER A 44 8.90 -20.36 1.52
N ARG A 45 8.42 -21.42 2.14
CA ARG A 45 9.19 -22.14 3.15
C ARG A 45 10.46 -22.82 2.56
N ALA A 46 10.41 -23.28 1.31
CA ALA A 46 11.55 -23.94 0.67
C ALA A 46 12.55 -22.94 0.08
N ALA A 47 12.09 -21.73 -0.29
CA ALA A 47 12.91 -20.64 -0.78
C ALA A 47 12.60 -19.36 0.04
N PRO A 48 13.12 -19.26 1.28
CA PRO A 48 12.61 -18.34 2.29
C PRO A 48 13.03 -16.87 2.11
N GLY A 49 13.80 -16.55 1.08
CA GLY A 49 14.29 -15.19 0.83
C GLY A 49 15.48 -14.81 1.71
N ALA A 50 15.60 -13.53 2.00
CA ALA A 50 16.66 -12.97 2.81
C ALA A 50 16.55 -13.39 4.30
N ILE A 51 17.66 -13.24 5.02
CA ILE A 51 17.70 -13.48 6.47
C ILE A 51 17.83 -12.14 7.17
N SER A 52 17.00 -11.91 8.16
CA SER A 52 16.96 -10.68 8.95
C SER A 52 18.18 -10.58 9.90
N ALA A 53 18.38 -9.39 10.46
CA ALA A 53 19.46 -9.16 11.42
C ALA A 53 19.42 -10.09 12.62
N THR A 54 18.25 -10.61 13.05
CA THR A 54 18.11 -11.57 14.16
C THR A 54 17.98 -13.02 13.69
N GLY A 55 18.02 -13.29 12.38
CA GLY A 55 18.06 -14.63 11.80
C GLY A 55 16.68 -15.22 11.45
N LYS A 56 15.64 -14.41 11.37
CA LYS A 56 14.34 -14.79 10.81
C LYS A 56 14.36 -14.69 9.29
N THR A 57 13.51 -15.45 8.63
CA THR A 57 13.43 -15.43 7.17
C THR A 57 12.50 -14.33 6.68
N GLU A 58 12.75 -13.79 5.50
CA GLU A 58 11.88 -12.84 4.82
C GLU A 58 10.46 -13.40 4.65
N TYR A 59 10.34 -14.69 4.32
CA TYR A 59 9.04 -15.35 4.21
C TYR A 59 8.20 -15.28 5.50
N GLU A 60 8.82 -15.37 6.67
CA GLU A 60 8.11 -15.23 7.96
C GLU A 60 7.51 -13.82 8.12
N PHE A 61 8.26 -12.78 7.75
CA PHE A 61 7.78 -11.39 7.77
C PHE A 61 6.66 -11.18 6.73
N ASN A 62 6.88 -11.63 5.50
CA ASN A 62 5.91 -11.50 4.40
C ASN A 62 4.59 -12.16 4.75
N LYS A 63 4.65 -13.39 5.25
CA LYS A 63 3.47 -14.17 5.64
C LYS A 63 2.68 -13.48 6.74
N ARG A 64 3.36 -13.09 7.83
CA ARG A 64 2.71 -12.42 8.96
C ARG A 64 2.03 -11.11 8.54
N PHE A 65 2.76 -10.26 7.80
CA PHE A 65 2.21 -9.00 7.32
C PHE A 65 0.99 -9.20 6.41
N ALA A 66 1.05 -10.15 5.48
CA ALA A 66 -0.04 -10.45 4.56
C ALA A 66 -1.28 -10.99 5.28
N GLU A 67 -1.11 -11.91 6.23
CA GLU A 67 -2.21 -12.48 7.01
C GLU A 67 -2.91 -11.42 7.86
N GLU A 68 -2.15 -10.55 8.54
CA GLU A 68 -2.70 -9.43 9.29
C GLU A 68 -3.41 -8.41 8.39
N LEU A 69 -2.82 -8.07 7.22
CA LEU A 69 -3.43 -7.15 6.26
C LEU A 69 -4.78 -7.67 5.76
N MET A 70 -4.85 -8.96 5.40
CA MET A 70 -6.09 -9.61 4.98
C MET A 70 -7.14 -9.63 6.10
N GLU A 71 -6.74 -9.92 7.33
CA GLU A 71 -7.66 -9.91 8.48
C GLU A 71 -8.25 -8.51 8.71
N ARG A 72 -7.40 -7.49 8.71
CA ARG A 72 -7.82 -6.10 8.89
C ARG A 72 -8.74 -5.61 7.77
N SER A 73 -8.53 -6.09 6.54
CA SER A 73 -9.37 -5.72 5.39
C SER A 73 -10.83 -6.18 5.53
N LYS A 74 -11.12 -7.18 6.36
CA LYS A 74 -12.48 -7.70 6.57
C LYS A 74 -13.43 -6.66 7.15
N ALA A 75 -12.93 -5.63 7.81
CA ALA A 75 -13.72 -4.50 8.28
C ALA A 75 -14.19 -3.58 7.15
N SER A 76 -13.61 -3.68 5.95
CA SER A 76 -13.95 -2.88 4.78
C SER A 76 -15.01 -3.57 3.93
N GLN A 77 -16.06 -2.86 3.55
CA GLN A 77 -17.02 -3.32 2.54
C GLN A 77 -16.52 -3.08 1.10
N LEU A 78 -15.46 -2.28 0.94
CA LEU A 78 -14.92 -1.88 -0.36
C LEU A 78 -13.80 -2.80 -0.85
N LEU A 79 -13.15 -3.53 0.05
CA LEU A 79 -11.94 -4.28 -0.26
C LEU A 79 -12.14 -5.77 0.00
N LYS A 80 -11.82 -6.58 -1.00
CA LYS A 80 -11.75 -8.04 -0.89
C LYS A 80 -10.32 -8.48 -1.17
N LEU A 81 -9.52 -8.74 -0.13
CA LEU A 81 -8.18 -9.28 -0.27
C LEU A 81 -8.23 -10.81 -0.41
N VAL A 82 -7.66 -11.32 -1.50
CA VAL A 82 -7.74 -12.73 -1.89
C VAL A 82 -6.34 -13.34 -1.87
N PRO A 83 -6.04 -14.27 -0.95
CA PRO A 83 -4.73 -14.93 -0.95
C PRO A 83 -4.56 -15.77 -2.22
N LEU A 84 -3.37 -15.72 -2.82
CA LEU A 84 -3.05 -16.58 -3.96
C LEU A 84 -2.75 -17.99 -3.50
N VAL A 85 -2.03 -18.14 -2.38
CA VAL A 85 -1.66 -19.42 -1.80
C VAL A 85 -1.97 -19.42 -0.31
N THR A 86 -2.71 -20.40 0.16
CA THR A 86 -3.08 -20.52 1.59
C THR A 86 -2.22 -21.54 2.35
N SER A 87 -1.42 -22.37 1.67
CA SER A 87 -0.82 -23.58 2.26
C SER A 87 0.70 -23.60 2.32
N GLY A 88 1.40 -22.49 2.07
CA GLY A 88 2.88 -22.46 2.07
C GLY A 88 3.51 -23.35 0.97
N LYS A 89 2.74 -23.76 -0.04
CA LYS A 89 3.24 -24.50 -1.20
C LYS A 89 4.14 -23.57 -2.02
N ASP A 90 5.22 -24.15 -2.53
CA ASP A 90 6.03 -23.49 -3.54
C ASP A 90 5.20 -23.25 -4.78
N LEU A 91 5.08 -21.98 -5.15
CA LEU A 91 4.44 -21.58 -6.37
C LEU A 91 5.48 -20.92 -7.27
N ASP A 92 5.57 -21.44 -8.49
CA ASP A 92 6.39 -20.82 -9.54
C ASP A 92 6.07 -19.32 -9.67
N LEU A 93 7.10 -18.48 -9.77
CA LEU A 93 6.96 -17.02 -9.83
C LEU A 93 5.99 -16.58 -10.94
N LEU A 94 6.02 -17.25 -12.10
CA LEU A 94 5.14 -16.90 -13.22
C LEU A 94 3.68 -17.29 -12.94
N LYS A 95 3.45 -18.39 -12.24
CA LYS A 95 2.11 -18.84 -11.87
C LYS A 95 1.41 -17.95 -10.85
N ARG A 96 2.17 -17.17 -10.05
CA ARG A 96 1.59 -16.25 -9.05
C ARG A 96 0.68 -15.20 -9.71
N ALA A 97 1.18 -14.54 -10.75
CA ALA A 97 0.40 -13.54 -11.48
C ALA A 97 -0.74 -14.17 -12.32
N ASP A 98 -0.54 -15.37 -12.86
CA ASP A 98 -1.59 -16.09 -13.59
C ASP A 98 -2.76 -16.47 -12.66
N LEU A 99 -2.48 -16.95 -11.44
CA LEU A 99 -3.52 -17.23 -10.43
C LEU A 99 -4.32 -15.99 -10.04
N ALA A 100 -3.69 -14.81 -9.99
CA ALA A 100 -4.41 -13.57 -9.74
C ALA A 100 -5.44 -13.29 -10.84
N ALA A 101 -5.06 -13.54 -12.11
CA ALA A 101 -5.96 -13.41 -13.24
C ALA A 101 -7.09 -14.46 -13.22
N GLU A 102 -6.77 -15.72 -12.90
CA GLU A 102 -7.77 -16.80 -12.75
C GLU A 102 -8.81 -16.49 -11.65
N LYS A 103 -8.37 -15.83 -10.58
CA LYS A 103 -9.26 -15.34 -9.50
C LYS A 103 -10.03 -14.06 -9.86
N SER A 104 -9.88 -13.54 -11.08
CA SER A 104 -10.50 -12.31 -11.55
C SER A 104 -10.24 -11.12 -10.60
N SER A 105 -9.01 -11.02 -10.10
CA SER A 105 -8.61 -9.93 -9.22
C SER A 105 -8.38 -8.64 -10.02
N ASP A 106 -8.79 -7.52 -9.45
CA ASP A 106 -8.62 -6.19 -10.05
C ASP A 106 -7.19 -5.66 -9.91
N ILE A 107 -6.48 -6.09 -8.86
CA ILE A 107 -5.11 -5.68 -8.51
C ILE A 107 -4.32 -6.90 -8.07
N PHE A 108 -3.02 -6.88 -8.36
CA PHE A 108 -2.02 -7.80 -7.82
C PHE A 108 -1.08 -7.04 -6.87
N LEU A 109 -0.96 -7.49 -5.63
CA LEU A 109 0.01 -7.00 -4.65
C LEU A 109 0.90 -8.15 -4.19
N SER A 110 2.21 -8.06 -4.49
CA SER A 110 3.24 -8.94 -3.92
C SER A 110 3.86 -8.28 -2.69
N ILE A 111 3.90 -8.99 -1.57
CA ILE A 111 4.39 -8.50 -0.28
C ILE A 111 5.75 -9.11 0.00
N HIS A 112 6.73 -8.27 0.18
CA HIS A 112 8.13 -8.58 0.47
C HIS A 112 8.66 -7.75 1.64
N HIS A 113 9.82 -8.15 2.17
CA HIS A 113 10.64 -7.37 3.08
C HIS A 113 12.08 -7.36 2.56
N ASP A 114 12.63 -6.18 2.53
CA ASP A 114 13.85 -5.87 1.80
C ASP A 114 15.13 -6.30 2.53
N HIS A 115 16.18 -6.41 1.74
CA HIS A 115 17.53 -6.60 2.21
C HIS A 115 18.47 -5.60 1.52
N VAL A 116 19.74 -5.57 1.87
CA VAL A 116 20.70 -4.65 1.28
C VAL A 116 21.83 -5.39 0.57
N ASN A 117 22.51 -4.68 -0.34
CA ASN A 117 23.71 -5.23 -0.97
C ASN A 117 24.77 -5.66 0.05
N LYS A 118 25.47 -6.76 -0.23
CA LYS A 118 26.48 -7.35 0.64
C LYS A 118 27.57 -6.37 1.10
N LYS A 119 27.89 -5.34 0.30
CA LYS A 119 28.89 -4.31 0.66
C LYS A 119 28.51 -3.50 1.89
N TYR A 120 27.24 -3.48 2.27
CA TYR A 120 26.75 -2.77 3.46
C TYR A 120 26.59 -3.66 4.68
N LEU A 121 26.75 -4.97 4.52
CA LEU A 121 26.59 -5.93 5.61
C LEU A 121 27.79 -5.93 6.54
N LYS A 122 27.50 -6.01 7.82
CA LYS A 122 28.43 -6.23 8.93
C LYS A 122 28.02 -7.49 9.68
N VAL A 123 28.96 -8.12 10.35
CA VAL A 123 28.67 -9.30 11.18
C VAL A 123 28.53 -8.86 12.64
N TRP A 124 27.56 -9.44 13.33
CA TRP A 124 27.39 -9.31 14.76
C TRP A 124 27.06 -10.65 15.41
N GLU A 125 27.16 -10.72 16.71
CA GLU A 125 26.73 -11.89 17.46
C GLU A 125 25.37 -11.62 18.09
N TYR A 126 24.41 -12.51 17.79
CA TYR A 126 23.06 -12.44 18.33
C TYR A 126 22.64 -13.84 18.80
N ASN A 127 22.38 -13.99 20.10
CA ASN A 127 22.00 -15.26 20.74
C ASN A 127 22.98 -16.40 20.39
N GLY A 128 24.30 -16.14 20.47
CA GLY A 128 25.34 -17.12 20.19
C GLY A 128 25.52 -17.49 18.71
N ARG A 129 24.87 -16.76 17.78
CA ARG A 129 24.98 -16.98 16.33
C ARG A 129 25.62 -15.75 15.67
N LYS A 130 26.52 -15.99 14.72
CA LYS A 130 27.04 -14.93 13.84
C LYS A 130 26.02 -14.67 12.74
N LEU A 131 25.49 -13.46 12.68
CA LEU A 131 24.49 -13.01 11.72
C LEU A 131 24.96 -11.74 11.02
N GLU A 132 24.39 -11.46 9.86
CA GLU A 132 24.67 -10.26 9.10
C GLU A 132 23.61 -9.20 9.36
N TYR A 133 24.02 -7.93 9.37
CA TYR A 133 23.11 -6.79 9.54
C TYR A 133 23.66 -5.56 8.82
N SER A 134 22.78 -4.58 8.59
CA SER A 134 23.14 -3.24 8.12
C SER A 134 22.20 -2.20 8.69
N ASP A 135 22.73 -1.23 9.42
CA ASP A 135 21.94 -0.10 9.92
C ASP A 135 21.93 1.10 8.93
N THR A 136 22.44 0.90 7.69
CA THR A 136 22.62 1.99 6.71
C THR A 136 21.31 2.41 6.07
N PHE A 137 20.48 1.45 5.70
CA PHE A 137 19.21 1.72 5.01
C PHE A 137 18.04 1.19 5.82
N ARG A 138 16.92 1.88 5.67
CA ARG A 138 15.62 1.52 6.25
C ARG A 138 14.49 2.16 5.45
N GLY A 139 13.29 1.67 5.61
CA GLY A 139 12.09 2.20 4.99
C GLY A 139 11.55 1.31 3.89
N PHE A 140 10.41 1.71 3.33
CA PHE A 140 9.70 0.95 2.31
C PHE A 140 10.15 1.28 0.89
N SER A 141 9.86 0.38 -0.05
CA SER A 141 9.93 0.62 -1.50
C SER A 141 8.70 0.02 -2.18
N ILE A 142 8.23 0.65 -3.26
CA ILE A 142 7.14 0.13 -4.08
C ILE A 142 7.65 -0.02 -5.51
N PHE A 143 7.52 -1.21 -6.05
CA PHE A 143 7.95 -1.48 -7.43
C PHE A 143 6.76 -1.67 -8.34
N VAL A 144 6.87 -1.09 -9.54
CA VAL A 144 5.98 -1.28 -10.68
C VAL A 144 6.81 -1.65 -11.91
N TRP A 145 6.18 -2.11 -12.99
CA TRP A 145 6.87 -2.39 -14.25
C TRP A 145 6.46 -1.39 -15.31
N GLU A 146 7.40 -0.49 -15.73
CA GLU A 146 7.10 0.61 -16.66
C GLU A 146 6.71 0.18 -18.08
N GLN A 147 7.06 -1.04 -18.50
CA GLN A 147 6.65 -1.61 -19.78
C GLN A 147 5.41 -2.53 -19.65
N GLY A 148 4.80 -2.58 -18.46
CA GLY A 148 3.58 -3.34 -18.22
C GLY A 148 2.36 -2.70 -18.88
N ARG A 149 1.42 -3.53 -19.33
CA ARG A 149 0.17 -3.05 -19.97
C ARG A 149 -0.63 -2.11 -19.07
N HIS A 150 -0.55 -2.28 -17.76
CA HIS A 150 -1.28 -1.53 -16.73
C HIS A 150 -0.36 -0.59 -15.95
N PHE A 151 0.66 -0.02 -16.63
CA PHE A 151 1.65 0.83 -15.95
C PHE A 151 1.01 2.07 -15.31
N ASP A 152 0.14 2.77 -16.05
CA ASP A 152 -0.47 4.02 -15.57
C ASP A 152 -1.33 3.79 -14.32
N GLU A 153 -2.09 2.71 -14.30
CA GLU A 153 -2.86 2.33 -13.12
C GLU A 153 -1.95 1.87 -11.96
N SER A 154 -0.89 1.13 -12.28
CA SER A 154 0.07 0.64 -11.27
C SER A 154 0.81 1.79 -10.60
N ILE A 155 1.32 2.76 -11.36
CA ILE A 155 2.04 3.92 -10.80
C ILE A 155 1.10 4.85 -10.04
N ALA A 156 -0.14 5.03 -10.51
CA ALA A 156 -1.15 5.81 -9.80
C ALA A 156 -1.45 5.19 -8.43
N LEU A 157 -1.67 3.88 -8.37
CA LEU A 157 -1.91 3.16 -7.12
C LEU A 157 -0.67 3.17 -6.22
N ALA A 158 0.54 2.91 -6.75
CA ALA A 158 1.79 2.97 -6.01
C ALA A 158 2.01 4.34 -5.37
N SER A 159 1.71 5.42 -6.11
CA SER A 159 1.82 6.79 -5.60
C SER A 159 0.80 7.09 -4.49
N LEU A 160 -0.40 6.56 -4.57
CA LEU A 160 -1.40 6.68 -3.50
C LEU A 160 -0.93 5.98 -2.22
N ILE A 161 -0.49 4.74 -2.32
CA ILE A 161 0.03 3.96 -1.17
C ILE A 161 1.28 4.64 -0.59
N GLY A 162 2.26 5.00 -1.43
CA GLY A 162 3.50 5.66 -1.00
C GLY A 162 3.23 6.98 -0.27
N ARG A 163 2.31 7.80 -0.79
CA ARG A 163 1.87 9.03 -0.12
C ARG A 163 1.25 8.74 1.26
N ARG A 164 0.43 7.71 1.38
CA ARG A 164 -0.17 7.34 2.68
C ARG A 164 0.87 6.84 3.67
N LEU A 165 1.83 6.05 3.20
CA LEU A 165 2.97 5.61 4.02
C LEU A 165 3.78 6.80 4.53
N THR A 166 4.19 7.71 3.65
CA THR A 166 4.97 8.90 4.05
C THR A 166 4.19 9.82 4.98
N SER A 167 2.90 10.03 4.72
CA SER A 167 2.02 10.82 5.61
C SER A 167 1.83 10.17 6.98
N SER A 168 1.99 8.87 7.10
CA SER A 168 1.97 8.12 8.37
C SER A 168 3.33 8.11 9.08
N GLY A 169 4.34 8.79 8.54
CA GLY A 169 5.69 8.84 9.12
C GLY A 169 6.54 7.59 8.83
N VAL A 170 6.20 6.82 7.78
CA VAL A 170 7.05 5.73 7.27
C VAL A 170 7.84 6.28 6.09
N SER A 171 9.17 6.30 6.20
CA SER A 171 10.03 6.86 5.16
C SER A 171 10.28 5.86 4.05
N PRO A 172 10.38 6.31 2.78
CA PRO A 172 10.86 5.46 1.71
C PRO A 172 12.38 5.25 1.82
N THR A 173 12.85 4.09 1.37
CA THR A 173 14.29 3.85 1.23
C THR A 173 14.78 4.19 -0.19
N MET A 174 16.04 4.64 -0.29
CA MET A 174 16.62 5.09 -1.57
C MET A 174 17.73 4.17 -2.10
N HIS A 175 18.05 3.07 -1.42
CA HIS A 175 19.18 2.24 -1.78
C HIS A 175 19.05 1.55 -3.16
N HIS A 176 17.83 1.31 -3.61
CA HIS A 176 17.62 0.76 -4.96
C HIS A 176 17.97 1.74 -6.10
N ALA A 177 18.13 3.03 -5.82
CA ALA A 177 18.59 4.01 -6.78
C ALA A 177 20.12 4.16 -6.82
N GLU A 178 20.85 3.43 -5.96
CA GLU A 178 22.31 3.46 -5.96
C GLU A 178 22.88 2.85 -7.23
N GLN A 179 24.04 3.36 -7.68
CA GLN A 179 24.72 2.89 -8.87
C GLN A 179 25.49 1.59 -8.59
N ILE A 180 24.73 0.52 -8.31
CA ILE A 180 25.27 -0.82 -8.09
C ILE A 180 24.89 -1.69 -9.29
N PRO A 181 25.86 -2.23 -10.05
CA PRO A 181 25.58 -3.08 -11.19
C PRO A 181 24.61 -4.24 -10.82
N GLY A 182 23.53 -4.37 -11.59
CA GLY A 182 22.51 -5.41 -11.39
C GLY A 182 21.44 -5.12 -10.33
N GLU A 183 21.67 -4.14 -9.45
CA GLU A 183 20.73 -3.77 -8.37
C GLU A 183 20.10 -2.39 -8.56
N ASN A 184 20.72 -1.53 -9.37
CA ASN A 184 20.18 -0.21 -9.67
C ASN A 184 18.78 -0.30 -10.30
N ARG A 185 17.83 0.42 -9.75
CA ARG A 185 16.45 0.51 -10.24
C ARG A 185 16.13 1.96 -10.60
N LYS A 186 15.35 2.14 -11.65
CA LYS A 186 14.89 3.47 -12.05
C LYS A 186 13.93 4.01 -11.02
N LEU A 187 14.29 5.11 -10.39
CA LEU A 187 13.44 5.82 -9.44
C LEU A 187 12.38 6.62 -10.22
N LEU A 188 11.10 6.33 -9.96
CA LEU A 188 9.96 7.01 -10.58
C LEU A 188 9.41 8.12 -9.69
N SER A 189 9.42 7.91 -8.36
CA SER A 189 9.02 8.93 -7.39
C SER A 189 9.87 8.80 -6.12
N ARG A 190 10.66 9.83 -5.83
CA ARG A 190 11.49 9.90 -4.61
C ARG A 190 10.62 10.04 -3.37
N ASP A 191 9.64 10.92 -3.42
CA ASP A 191 8.82 11.26 -2.25
C ASP A 191 7.93 10.09 -1.80
N PHE A 192 7.58 9.21 -2.74
CA PHE A 192 6.69 8.08 -2.49
C PHE A 192 7.38 6.73 -2.60
N GLY A 193 8.71 6.69 -2.76
CA GLY A 193 9.49 5.46 -2.79
C GLY A 193 9.11 4.51 -3.94
N VAL A 194 8.72 5.05 -5.12
CA VAL A 194 8.27 4.24 -6.24
C VAL A 194 9.39 4.06 -7.25
N TYR A 195 9.60 2.81 -7.63
CA TYR A 195 10.63 2.36 -8.57
C TYR A 195 10.03 1.56 -9.74
N SER A 196 10.76 1.51 -10.85
CA SER A 196 10.51 0.54 -11.92
C SER A 196 11.49 -0.62 -11.81
N ALA A 197 10.96 -1.85 -11.81
CA ALA A 197 11.79 -3.06 -11.86
C ALA A 197 11.11 -4.19 -12.65
N PRO A 198 11.86 -4.96 -13.45
CA PRO A 198 11.34 -6.05 -14.28
C PRO A 198 11.16 -7.35 -13.49
N PHE A 199 10.58 -7.27 -12.27
CA PHE A 199 10.31 -8.48 -11.50
C PHE A 199 9.36 -9.42 -12.24
N ALA A 200 9.62 -10.71 -12.17
CA ALA A 200 8.89 -11.72 -12.94
C ALA A 200 7.37 -11.64 -12.73
N VAL A 201 6.94 -11.44 -11.50
CA VAL A 201 5.51 -11.32 -11.13
C VAL A 201 4.88 -10.05 -11.72
N LEU A 202 5.61 -8.93 -11.75
CA LEU A 202 5.12 -7.66 -12.31
C LEU A 202 5.05 -7.70 -13.85
N ARG A 203 6.05 -8.31 -14.50
CA ARG A 203 6.05 -8.48 -15.96
C ARG A 203 4.92 -9.38 -16.45
N ARG A 204 4.53 -10.38 -15.64
CA ARG A 204 3.52 -11.38 -15.98
C ARG A 204 2.11 -10.91 -15.67
N ALA A 205 1.93 -9.93 -14.79
CA ALA A 205 0.62 -9.47 -14.35
C ALA A 205 -0.24 -8.93 -15.52
N ARG A 206 -1.53 -9.29 -15.49
CA ARG A 206 -2.53 -8.88 -16.48
C ARG A 206 -3.52 -7.85 -15.92
N MET A 207 -3.20 -7.27 -14.78
CA MET A 207 -3.91 -6.24 -14.05
C MET A 207 -2.90 -5.26 -13.47
N PRO A 208 -3.31 -4.11 -12.92
CA PRO A 208 -2.43 -3.24 -12.12
C PRO A 208 -1.69 -4.04 -11.06
N ALA A 209 -0.37 -3.91 -11.01
CA ALA A 209 0.49 -4.77 -10.20
C ALA A 209 1.57 -3.99 -9.46
N LEU A 210 1.75 -4.32 -8.20
CA LEU A 210 2.74 -3.74 -7.29
C LEU A 210 3.52 -4.85 -6.59
N LEU A 211 4.79 -4.56 -6.28
CA LEU A 211 5.54 -5.28 -5.27
C LEU A 211 5.91 -4.26 -4.18
N LEU A 212 5.50 -4.55 -2.95
CA LEU A 212 5.76 -3.73 -1.78
C LEU A 212 6.85 -4.39 -0.94
N GLU A 213 7.98 -3.72 -0.81
CA GLU A 213 8.98 -3.98 0.24
C GLU A 213 8.56 -3.18 1.46
N VAL A 214 8.10 -3.86 2.50
CA VAL A 214 7.49 -3.24 3.70
C VAL A 214 8.52 -2.49 4.54
N GLY A 215 9.76 -2.99 4.56
CA GLY A 215 10.90 -2.43 5.28
C GLY A 215 12.12 -3.32 5.16
N VAL A 216 13.29 -2.83 5.61
CA VAL A 216 14.60 -3.49 5.46
C VAL A 216 14.88 -4.39 6.69
N ILE A 217 14.72 -5.70 6.56
CA ILE A 217 14.90 -6.66 7.67
C ILE A 217 16.37 -6.88 8.07
N ALA A 218 17.32 -6.48 7.23
CA ALA A 218 18.73 -6.44 7.62
C ALA A 218 19.05 -5.32 8.62
N ASN A 219 18.17 -4.31 8.75
CA ASN A 219 18.35 -3.21 9.68
C ASN A 219 17.80 -3.57 11.06
N ARG A 220 18.69 -3.58 12.08
CA ARG A 220 18.35 -4.02 13.45
C ARG A 220 17.25 -3.20 14.12
N ALA A 221 17.22 -1.89 13.85
CA ALA A 221 16.19 -1.02 14.43
C ALA A 221 14.86 -1.18 13.71
N GLU A 222 14.87 -1.28 12.38
CA GLU A 222 13.65 -1.46 11.59
C GLU A 222 13.06 -2.85 11.79
N GLU A 223 13.88 -3.90 11.84
CA GLU A 223 13.42 -5.25 12.17
C GLU A 223 12.61 -5.25 13.49
N ARG A 224 13.14 -4.61 14.55
CA ARG A 224 12.41 -4.48 15.83
C ARG A 224 11.07 -3.76 15.66
N MET A 225 11.03 -2.67 14.88
CA MET A 225 9.77 -1.96 14.58
C MET A 225 8.79 -2.86 13.83
N LEU A 226 9.26 -3.63 12.85
CA LEU A 226 8.44 -4.58 12.08
C LEU A 226 7.90 -5.75 12.93
N GLU A 227 8.57 -6.08 14.04
CA GLU A 227 8.06 -7.05 15.03
C GLU A 227 6.92 -6.48 15.89
N GLU A 228 6.78 -5.16 15.99
CA GLU A 228 5.75 -4.50 16.77
C GLU A 228 4.44 -4.38 15.97
N ALA A 229 3.35 -4.90 16.52
CA ALA A 229 2.06 -4.93 15.84
C ALA A 229 1.57 -3.52 15.45
N HIS A 230 1.73 -2.53 16.34
CA HIS A 230 1.28 -1.16 16.06
C HIS A 230 1.99 -0.53 14.85
N TYR A 231 3.29 -0.84 14.63
CA TYR A 231 4.03 -0.34 13.48
C TYR A 231 3.56 -1.02 12.20
N ARG A 232 3.36 -2.35 12.22
CA ARG A 232 2.79 -3.05 11.05
C ARG A 232 1.38 -2.56 10.74
N TYR A 233 0.56 -2.33 11.74
CA TYR A 233 -0.81 -1.80 11.55
C TYR A 233 -0.81 -0.42 10.91
N LYS A 234 0.10 0.46 11.29
CA LYS A 234 0.29 1.76 10.64
C LYS A 234 0.55 1.62 9.14
N ILE A 235 1.42 0.68 8.74
CA ILE A 235 1.74 0.42 7.33
C ILE A 235 0.53 -0.20 6.63
N GLN A 236 -0.12 -1.17 7.24
CA GLN A 236 -1.31 -1.84 6.70
C GLN A 236 -2.46 -0.84 6.49
N ASP A 237 -2.71 0.06 7.43
CA ASP A 237 -3.73 1.10 7.27
C ASP A 237 -3.42 2.02 6.08
N ALA A 238 -2.17 2.42 5.90
CA ALA A 238 -1.76 3.21 4.75
C ALA A 238 -2.01 2.48 3.42
N VAL A 239 -1.74 1.18 3.36
CA VAL A 239 -2.01 0.33 2.18
C VAL A 239 -3.51 0.21 1.92
N LEU A 240 -4.31 -0.10 2.94
CA LEU A 240 -5.78 -0.25 2.80
C LEU A 240 -6.46 1.07 2.39
N VAL A 241 -6.02 2.20 2.97
CA VAL A 241 -6.51 3.52 2.57
C VAL A 241 -6.11 3.84 1.13
N GLY A 242 -4.88 3.50 0.72
CA GLY A 242 -4.42 3.67 -0.66
C GLY A 242 -5.29 2.89 -1.67
N PHE A 243 -5.66 1.64 -1.36
CA PHE A 243 -6.61 0.86 -2.17
C PHE A 243 -7.99 1.50 -2.23
N SER A 244 -8.49 1.98 -1.10
CA SER A 244 -9.80 2.63 -1.04
C SER A 244 -9.84 3.90 -1.89
N GLU A 245 -8.81 4.74 -1.81
CA GLU A 245 -8.67 5.95 -2.64
C GLU A 245 -8.57 5.62 -4.12
N TYR A 246 -7.83 4.56 -4.47
CA TYR A 246 -7.72 4.12 -5.86
C TYR A 246 -9.07 3.66 -6.40
N CYS A 247 -9.84 2.91 -5.60
CA CYS A 247 -11.17 2.46 -5.95
C CYS A 247 -12.09 3.65 -6.28
N TRP A 248 -12.07 4.70 -5.47
CA TRP A 248 -12.88 5.90 -5.70
C TRP A 248 -12.44 6.66 -6.97
N LYS A 249 -11.16 6.75 -7.25
CA LYS A 249 -10.64 7.47 -8.42
C LYS A 249 -10.89 6.77 -9.77
N ARG A 250 -11.04 5.44 -9.77
CA ARG A 250 -11.37 4.69 -11.01
C ARG A 250 -12.74 4.99 -11.58
N GLN A 251 -13.58 5.74 -10.89
CA GLN A 251 -14.98 6.01 -11.26
C GLN A 251 -15.19 7.41 -11.86
N ILE A 252 -14.14 8.21 -11.95
CA ILE A 252 -14.12 9.53 -12.56
C ILE A 252 -13.51 9.42 -13.96
#